data_fe43ec9779afecef85de15134a1e5beb
#
_entry.id   fe43ec9779afecef85de15134a1e5beb
#
_cell.length_a   1.000
_cell.length_b   1.000
_cell.length_c   1.000
_cell.angle_alpha   90.00
_cell.angle_beta   90.00
_cell.angle_gamma   90.00
#
_symmetry.space_group_name_H-M   'P 1'
#
loop_
_entity.id
_entity.type
_entity.pdbx_description
1 polymer ?
#
loop_
_entity_poly.entity_id
_entity_poly.type
_entity_poly.pdbx_seq_one_letter_code
_entity_poly.pdbx_strand_id
1 'polypeptide(L)'
;GTTGQRCTSTRRVIVHESIFERVADAMVDAYGKLRAGHPFEQGVHYGPLVYESVCDDYQAAVQRAVDEGGRLLCGGGRLPELGPCYVAPAIVAATADMPCTQEELFGPLVYLIPYKGSIEDAIALQNGVRQGLASAIFTEDLREVETFVSAVGSDCGIANVNLGTAGAEIGAAFGGEKESGFGRELGPEGWKTYMRRQTVTVNYSGKVAMPQGVQFKL
;
A
#
# COMPACT_ATOMS: atom_id res chain seq x y z
N GLY A 1 -12.12 4.10 1.25
CA GLY A 1 -12.97 3.25 2.12
C GLY A 1 -12.41 3.15 3.52
N THR A 2 -13.27 2.91 4.51
CA THR A 2 -12.93 2.73 5.95
C THR A 2 -12.00 3.82 6.52
N THR A 3 -12.12 5.04 6.03
CA THR A 3 -11.37 6.22 6.51
C THR A 3 -9.85 5.99 6.51
N GLY A 4 -9.34 5.33 5.45
CA GLY A 4 -7.91 5.02 5.32
C GLY A 4 -7.38 3.93 6.27
N GLN A 5 -8.26 3.22 6.99
CA GLN A 5 -7.89 2.23 8.01
C GLN A 5 -7.87 0.80 7.45
N ARG A 6 -7.27 0.61 6.28
CA ARG A 6 -6.96 -0.70 5.69
C ARG A 6 -5.49 -0.76 5.30
N CYS A 7 -4.92 -1.93 5.37
CA CYS A 7 -3.55 -2.19 4.91
C CYS A 7 -3.35 -1.85 3.42
N THR A 8 -4.38 -2.00 2.59
CA THR A 8 -4.37 -1.65 1.16
C THR A 8 -4.87 -0.24 0.86
N SER A 9 -5.09 0.62 1.85
CA SER A 9 -5.46 2.02 1.61
C SER A 9 -4.36 2.76 0.87
N THR A 10 -4.74 3.55 -0.13
CA THR A 10 -3.79 4.38 -0.89
C THR A 10 -3.15 5.43 0.04
N ARG A 11 -1.82 5.43 0.13
CA ARG A 11 -1.03 6.37 0.95
C ARG A 11 -0.32 7.40 0.09
N ARG A 12 0.17 6.97 -1.07
CA ARG A 12 0.96 7.77 -1.98
C ARG A 12 0.35 7.70 -3.37
N VAL A 13 0.20 8.84 -4.02
CA VAL A 13 -0.23 8.97 -5.40
C VAL A 13 0.89 9.68 -6.15
N ILE A 14 1.59 8.95 -6.99
CA ILE A 14 2.74 9.43 -7.76
C ILE A 14 2.24 9.86 -9.12
N VAL A 15 2.40 11.14 -9.46
CA VAL A 15 1.77 11.76 -10.63
C VAL A 15 2.82 12.45 -11.49
N HIS A 16 2.80 12.20 -12.80
CA HIS A 16 3.70 12.88 -13.72
C HIS A 16 3.48 14.40 -13.68
N GLU A 17 4.58 15.17 -13.65
CA GLU A 17 4.54 16.64 -13.47
C GLU A 17 3.62 17.35 -14.46
N SER A 18 3.51 16.86 -15.71
CA SER A 18 2.69 17.48 -16.76
C SER A 18 1.18 17.48 -16.49
N ILE A 19 0.71 16.60 -15.57
CA ILE A 19 -0.71 16.49 -15.22
C ILE A 19 -0.97 16.71 -13.72
N PHE A 20 0.07 17.03 -12.95
CA PHE A 20 0.02 17.10 -11.49
C PHE A 20 -1.08 18.02 -10.98
N GLU A 21 -1.12 19.28 -11.42
CA GLU A 21 -2.11 20.25 -10.94
C GLU A 21 -3.54 19.83 -11.33
N ARG A 22 -3.73 19.31 -12.55
CA ARG A 22 -5.05 18.80 -12.98
C ARG A 22 -5.54 17.65 -12.09
N VAL A 23 -4.64 16.72 -11.72
CA VAL A 23 -4.97 15.61 -10.81
C VAL A 23 -5.21 16.12 -9.41
N ALA A 24 -4.39 17.05 -8.93
CA ALA A 24 -4.56 17.68 -7.61
C ALA A 24 -5.93 18.34 -7.48
N ASP A 25 -6.31 19.18 -8.44
CA ASP A 25 -7.60 19.88 -8.45
C ASP A 25 -8.78 18.87 -8.47
N ALA A 26 -8.69 17.85 -9.32
CA ALA A 26 -9.73 16.82 -9.41
C ALA A 26 -9.88 16.02 -8.12
N MET A 27 -8.76 15.71 -7.45
CA MET A 27 -8.77 15.01 -6.16
C MET A 27 -9.35 15.89 -5.05
N VAL A 28 -8.97 17.17 -4.99
CA VAL A 28 -9.50 18.13 -4.02
C VAL A 28 -11.02 18.30 -4.21
N ASP A 29 -11.48 18.46 -5.44
CA ASP A 29 -12.91 18.52 -5.75
C ASP A 29 -13.67 17.23 -5.32
N ALA A 30 -13.08 16.08 -5.58
CA ALA A 30 -13.66 14.80 -5.15
C ALA A 30 -13.72 14.66 -3.62
N TYR A 31 -12.66 15.07 -2.92
CA TYR A 31 -12.61 15.06 -1.44
C TYR A 31 -13.62 16.03 -0.83
N GLY A 32 -13.84 17.20 -1.45
CA GLY A 32 -14.86 18.15 -1.04
C GLY A 32 -16.30 17.63 -1.12
N LYS A 33 -16.54 16.58 -1.89
CA LYS A 33 -17.84 15.90 -2.02
C LYS A 33 -18.01 14.73 -1.05
N LEU A 34 -16.98 14.36 -0.30
CA LEU A 34 -17.06 13.27 0.67
C LEU A 34 -17.88 13.69 1.88
N ARG A 35 -18.85 12.87 2.22
CA ARG A 35 -19.70 13.06 3.39
C ARG A 35 -19.30 12.13 4.52
N ALA A 36 -18.88 12.72 5.64
CA ALA A 36 -18.70 12.02 6.90
C ALA A 36 -20.03 11.79 7.61
N GLY A 37 -20.14 10.75 8.39
CA GLY A 37 -21.31 10.50 9.20
C GLY A 37 -21.36 9.09 9.77
N HIS A 38 -22.50 8.75 10.36
CA HIS A 38 -22.69 7.41 10.90
C HIS A 38 -22.73 6.36 9.77
N PRO A 39 -21.99 5.25 9.87
CA PRO A 39 -21.81 4.29 8.76
C PRO A 39 -23.09 3.68 8.20
N PHE A 40 -24.18 3.68 8.96
CA PHE A 40 -25.48 3.16 8.51
C PHE A 40 -26.42 4.21 7.91
N GLU A 41 -25.99 5.48 7.87
CA GLU A 41 -26.79 6.54 7.22
C GLU A 41 -26.60 6.48 5.70
N GLN A 42 -27.71 6.67 4.99
CA GLN A 42 -27.67 6.71 3.53
C GLN A 42 -26.88 7.95 3.02
N GLY A 43 -26.02 7.74 2.03
CA GLY A 43 -25.23 8.81 1.41
C GLY A 43 -24.00 9.22 2.23
N VAL A 44 -23.67 8.53 3.32
CA VAL A 44 -22.40 8.66 4.03
C VAL A 44 -21.32 7.88 3.28
N HIS A 45 -20.15 8.48 3.08
CA HIS A 45 -19.04 7.92 2.35
C HIS A 45 -17.97 7.33 3.28
N TYR A 46 -17.81 7.89 4.49
CA TYR A 46 -16.84 7.42 5.47
C TYR A 46 -17.31 7.68 6.91
N GLY A 47 -16.83 6.85 7.82
CA GLY A 47 -17.13 6.90 9.25
C GLY A 47 -15.95 7.44 10.07
N PRO A 48 -15.96 7.20 11.41
CA PRO A 48 -14.92 7.68 12.31
C PRO A 48 -13.61 6.87 12.18
N LEU A 49 -12.56 7.41 12.77
CA LEU A 49 -11.36 6.66 13.16
C LEU A 49 -11.68 5.78 14.38
N VAL A 50 -10.85 4.75 14.60
CA VAL A 50 -11.13 3.71 15.59
C VAL A 50 -11.05 4.21 17.04
N TYR A 51 -10.15 5.17 17.33
CA TYR A 51 -9.97 5.77 18.65
C TYR A 51 -9.63 7.26 18.52
N GLU A 52 -9.87 8.02 19.60
CA GLU A 52 -9.55 9.44 19.65
C GLU A 52 -8.04 9.72 19.55
N SER A 53 -7.20 8.86 20.16
CA SER A 53 -5.74 8.96 20.03
C SER A 53 -5.26 8.82 18.58
N VAL A 54 -5.95 8.03 17.75
CA VAL A 54 -5.62 7.94 16.31
C VAL A 54 -5.95 9.24 15.57
N CYS A 55 -6.93 10.01 16.07
CA CYS A 55 -7.20 11.34 15.53
C CYS A 55 -6.09 12.33 15.89
N ASP A 56 -5.50 12.22 17.08
CA ASP A 56 -4.33 13.02 17.48
C ASP A 56 -3.12 12.68 16.61
N ASP A 57 -2.85 11.38 16.43
CA ASP A 57 -1.77 10.88 15.55
C ASP A 57 -1.98 11.36 14.09
N TYR A 58 -3.22 11.34 13.62
CA TYR A 58 -3.58 11.84 12.29
C TYR A 58 -3.29 13.34 12.14
N GLN A 59 -3.71 14.16 13.10
CA GLN A 59 -3.45 15.59 13.06
C GLN A 59 -1.95 15.90 13.15
N ALA A 60 -1.23 15.18 14.02
CA ALA A 60 0.21 15.31 14.16
C ALA A 60 0.92 14.93 12.83
N ALA A 61 0.47 13.88 12.15
CA ALA A 61 1.05 13.47 10.86
C ALA A 61 0.78 14.51 9.75
N VAL A 62 -0.42 15.10 9.70
CA VAL A 62 -0.72 16.20 8.76
C VAL A 62 0.16 17.42 9.05
N GLN A 63 0.30 17.81 10.31
CA GLN A 63 1.16 18.93 10.70
C GLN A 63 2.62 18.64 10.36
N ARG A 64 3.12 17.46 10.70
CA ARG A 64 4.49 17.03 10.36
C ARG A 64 4.74 17.10 8.85
N ALA A 65 3.79 16.67 8.03
CA ALA A 65 3.93 16.77 6.58
C ALA A 65 4.08 18.22 6.10
N VAL A 66 3.38 19.16 6.72
CA VAL A 66 3.52 20.61 6.44
C VAL A 66 4.87 21.12 6.93
N ASP A 67 5.29 20.74 8.13
CA ASP A 67 6.58 21.16 8.72
C ASP A 67 7.79 20.63 7.90
N GLU A 68 7.66 19.47 7.30
CA GLU A 68 8.65 18.90 6.37
C GLU A 68 8.64 19.54 4.98
N GLY A 69 7.76 20.52 4.72
CA GLY A 69 7.70 21.29 3.49
C GLY A 69 6.55 20.91 2.54
N GLY A 70 5.67 20.01 2.96
CA GLY A 70 4.46 19.66 2.20
C GLY A 70 3.43 20.78 2.19
N ARG A 71 2.61 20.82 1.16
CA ARG A 71 1.50 21.76 1.01
C ARG A 71 0.18 21.06 1.23
N LEU A 72 -0.50 21.35 2.32
CA LEU A 72 -1.86 20.85 2.57
C LEU A 72 -2.82 21.42 1.50
N LEU A 73 -3.45 20.55 0.73
CA LEU A 73 -4.38 20.90 -0.33
C LEU A 73 -5.82 20.94 0.18
N CYS A 74 -6.20 20.02 1.05
CA CYS A 74 -7.52 19.99 1.69
C CYS A 74 -7.53 19.14 2.95
N GLY A 75 -8.55 19.29 3.79
CA GLY A 75 -8.81 18.45 4.95
C GLY A 75 -7.87 18.66 6.13
N GLY A 76 -7.57 17.59 6.87
CA GLY A 76 -6.61 17.58 7.98
C GLY A 76 -7.17 17.96 9.35
N GLY A 77 -8.39 18.49 9.42
CA GLY A 77 -9.03 18.90 10.67
C GLY A 77 -9.92 17.83 11.29
N ARG A 78 -10.25 18.01 12.57
CA ARG A 78 -11.32 17.27 13.24
C ARG A 78 -12.69 17.79 12.82
N LEU A 79 -13.71 16.94 12.96
CA LEU A 79 -15.13 17.24 12.73
C LEU A 79 -15.90 17.00 14.04
N PRO A 80 -15.71 17.86 15.06
CA PRO A 80 -16.22 17.63 16.40
C PRO A 80 -17.74 17.60 16.48
N GLU A 81 -18.43 18.22 15.52
CA GLU A 81 -19.89 18.19 15.40
C GLU A 81 -20.44 16.78 15.12
N LEU A 82 -19.63 15.89 14.57
CA LEU A 82 -19.99 14.48 14.31
C LEU A 82 -19.55 13.55 15.44
N GLY A 83 -18.60 14.00 16.26
CA GLY A 83 -18.06 13.23 17.38
C GLY A 83 -16.53 13.25 17.49
N PRO A 84 -15.96 12.72 18.57
CA PRO A 84 -14.53 12.87 18.89
C PRO A 84 -13.58 12.17 17.91
N CYS A 85 -14.07 11.16 17.18
CA CYS A 85 -13.25 10.34 16.29
C CYS A 85 -13.41 10.68 14.80
N TYR A 86 -14.07 11.79 14.47
CA TYR A 86 -14.26 12.19 13.07
C TYR A 86 -13.20 13.19 12.63
N VAL A 87 -12.65 12.96 11.44
CA VAL A 87 -11.65 13.85 10.81
C VAL A 87 -11.97 14.04 9.33
N ALA A 88 -11.61 15.21 8.81
CA ALA A 88 -11.69 15.50 7.38
C ALA A 88 -10.50 14.87 6.66
N PRO A 89 -10.69 14.00 5.65
CA PRO A 89 -9.60 13.39 4.88
C PRO A 89 -8.70 14.43 4.26
N ALA A 90 -7.38 14.21 4.30
CA ALA A 90 -6.38 15.15 3.84
C ALA A 90 -5.65 14.70 2.58
N ILE A 91 -5.31 15.69 1.76
CA ILE A 91 -4.35 15.55 0.66
C ILE A 91 -3.22 16.53 0.92
N VAL A 92 -1.99 16.03 0.92
CA VAL A 92 -0.77 16.85 1.02
C VAL A 92 0.06 16.66 -0.25
N ALA A 93 0.34 17.74 -0.97
CA ALA A 93 1.36 17.73 -2.01
C ALA A 93 2.73 17.67 -1.34
N ALA A 94 3.51 16.66 -1.69
CA ALA A 94 4.76 16.32 -1.03
C ALA A 94 5.81 15.86 -2.04
N THR A 95 7.06 15.74 -1.64
CA THR A 95 8.12 15.10 -2.42
C THR A 95 8.42 13.72 -1.86
N ALA A 96 8.97 12.83 -2.68
CA ALA A 96 9.20 11.44 -2.30
C ALA A 96 10.30 11.27 -1.24
N ASP A 97 11.18 12.26 -1.08
CA ASP A 97 12.27 12.29 -0.11
C ASP A 97 11.86 12.80 1.29
N MET A 98 10.65 13.35 1.43
CA MET A 98 10.14 13.76 2.73
C MET A 98 9.97 12.54 3.65
N PRO A 99 10.53 12.54 4.88
CA PRO A 99 10.45 11.42 5.80
C PRO A 99 9.02 10.94 6.06
N CYS A 100 8.06 11.84 6.18
CA CYS A 100 6.66 11.50 6.41
C CYS A 100 6.04 10.63 5.30
N THR A 101 6.54 10.72 4.05
CA THR A 101 6.05 9.92 2.92
C THR A 101 6.55 8.46 2.94
N GLN A 102 7.53 8.16 3.81
CA GLN A 102 8.13 6.84 3.98
C GLN A 102 7.48 6.02 5.10
N GLU A 103 6.61 6.64 5.89
CA GLU A 103 5.95 6.02 7.03
C GLU A 103 4.48 5.76 6.74
N GLU A 104 3.93 4.69 7.31
CA GLU A 104 2.52 4.39 7.19
C GLU A 104 1.73 5.08 8.31
N LEU A 105 0.74 5.88 7.93
CA LEU A 105 -0.31 6.37 8.81
C LEU A 105 -1.61 5.60 8.53
N PHE A 106 -2.17 4.95 9.53
CA PHE A 106 -3.46 4.25 9.42
C PHE A 106 -4.65 5.22 9.58
N GLY A 107 -4.76 6.13 8.62
CA GLY A 107 -5.72 7.23 8.61
C GLY A 107 -5.93 7.80 7.20
N PRO A 108 -6.83 8.78 7.04
CA PRO A 108 -7.25 9.27 5.73
C PRO A 108 -6.33 10.40 5.21
N LEU A 109 -5.02 10.16 5.17
CA LEU A 109 -4.02 11.05 4.61
C LEU A 109 -3.45 10.44 3.33
N VAL A 110 -3.42 11.21 2.25
CA VAL A 110 -2.80 10.86 0.98
C VAL A 110 -1.74 11.89 0.63
N TYR A 111 -0.55 11.40 0.31
CA TYR A 111 0.53 12.21 -0.27
C TYR A 111 0.43 12.20 -1.79
N LEU A 112 0.34 13.38 -2.40
CA LEU A 112 0.38 13.56 -3.85
C LEU A 112 1.79 13.99 -4.22
N ILE A 113 2.50 13.15 -4.98
CA ILE A 113 3.94 13.25 -5.22
C ILE A 113 4.17 13.45 -6.71
N PRO A 114 4.73 14.59 -7.15
CA PRO A 114 5.08 14.77 -8.55
C PRO A 114 6.32 13.96 -8.90
N TYR A 115 6.37 13.42 -10.11
CA TYR A 115 7.60 12.87 -10.68
C TYR A 115 7.82 13.40 -12.10
N LYS A 116 9.06 13.28 -12.56
CA LYS A 116 9.49 13.64 -13.89
C LYS A 116 10.20 12.46 -14.53
N GLY A 117 10.03 12.28 -15.83
CA GLY A 117 10.70 11.23 -16.58
C GLY A 117 9.74 10.15 -17.07
N SER A 118 10.20 8.91 -17.06
CA SER A 118 9.49 7.75 -17.62
C SER A 118 8.71 6.97 -16.56
N ILE A 119 8.06 5.91 -16.99
CA ILE A 119 7.36 4.98 -16.09
C ILE A 119 8.34 4.29 -15.11
N GLU A 120 9.56 4.03 -15.52
CA GLU A 120 10.60 3.43 -14.68
C GLU A 120 10.95 4.34 -13.50
N ASP A 121 10.96 5.67 -13.71
CA ASP A 121 11.18 6.64 -12.62
C ASP A 121 10.02 6.61 -11.62
N ALA A 122 8.78 6.51 -12.09
CA ALA A 122 7.61 6.37 -11.23
C ALA A 122 7.65 5.05 -10.43
N ILE A 123 8.02 3.95 -11.08
CA ILE A 123 8.19 2.63 -10.45
C ILE A 123 9.30 2.68 -9.39
N ALA A 124 10.42 3.34 -9.68
CA ALA A 124 11.50 3.50 -8.72
C ALA A 124 11.05 4.27 -7.47
N LEU A 125 10.29 5.35 -7.63
CA LEU A 125 9.70 6.08 -6.50
C LEU A 125 8.68 5.23 -5.73
N GLN A 126 7.85 4.47 -6.43
CA GLN A 126 6.86 3.57 -5.81
C GLN A 126 7.55 2.47 -5.01
N ASN A 127 8.60 1.87 -5.56
CA ASN A 127 9.37 0.80 -4.91
C ASN A 127 10.29 1.32 -3.80
N GLY A 128 10.61 2.62 -3.78
CA GLY A 128 11.57 3.26 -2.88
C GLY A 128 11.10 3.39 -1.43
N VAL A 129 10.16 2.57 -0.97
CA VAL A 129 9.69 2.49 0.42
C VAL A 129 9.87 1.09 0.96
N ARG A 130 9.83 0.95 2.30
CA ARG A 130 10.01 -0.35 2.98
C ARG A 130 8.82 -1.29 2.83
N GLN A 131 7.63 -0.74 2.59
CA GLN A 131 6.39 -1.49 2.41
C GLN A 131 6.24 -1.98 0.96
N GLY A 132 5.57 -3.11 0.77
CA GLY A 132 5.33 -3.71 -0.54
C GLY A 132 4.05 -4.55 -0.57
N LEU A 133 2.93 -4.04 -0.06
CA LEU A 133 1.68 -4.79 -0.05
C LEU A 133 0.87 -4.60 -1.34
N ALA A 134 0.49 -3.36 -1.64
CA ALA A 134 -0.40 -3.07 -2.74
C ALA A 134 0.02 -1.83 -3.52
N SER A 135 -0.07 -1.92 -4.83
CA SER A 135 0.19 -0.84 -5.77
C SER A 135 -0.85 -0.83 -6.90
N ALA A 136 -0.94 0.29 -7.58
CA ALA A 136 -1.79 0.42 -8.76
C ALA A 136 -1.17 1.40 -9.76
N ILE A 137 -1.42 1.14 -11.04
CA ILE A 137 -1.13 2.08 -12.14
C ILE A 137 -2.42 2.44 -12.85
N PHE A 138 -2.52 3.69 -13.29
CA PHE A 138 -3.58 4.18 -14.17
C PHE A 138 -2.96 4.68 -15.46
N THR A 139 -3.12 3.93 -16.54
CA THR A 139 -2.57 4.22 -17.86
C THR A 139 -3.38 3.53 -18.95
N GLU A 140 -3.32 4.08 -20.17
CA GLU A 140 -3.83 3.46 -21.39
C GLU A 140 -2.70 2.90 -22.27
N ASP A 141 -1.44 3.13 -21.90
CA ASP A 141 -0.28 2.59 -22.62
C ASP A 141 0.02 1.16 -22.18
N LEU A 142 -0.13 0.22 -23.11
CA LEU A 142 0.14 -1.20 -22.87
C LEU A 142 1.60 -1.47 -22.46
N ARG A 143 2.55 -0.68 -22.94
CA ARG A 143 3.98 -0.85 -22.59
C ARG A 143 4.24 -0.48 -21.13
N GLU A 144 3.60 0.59 -20.66
CA GLU A 144 3.66 0.96 -19.24
C GLU A 144 3.04 -0.12 -18.36
N VAL A 145 1.90 -0.71 -18.79
CA VAL A 145 1.28 -1.84 -18.10
C VAL A 145 2.25 -3.02 -18.01
N GLU A 146 2.81 -3.46 -19.14
CA GLU A 146 3.75 -4.58 -19.20
C GLU A 146 4.99 -4.33 -18.33
N THR A 147 5.53 -3.10 -18.34
CA THR A 147 6.65 -2.73 -17.47
C THR A 147 6.26 -2.81 -15.99
N PHE A 148 5.11 -2.25 -15.64
CA PHE A 148 4.64 -2.19 -14.24
C PHE A 148 4.37 -3.58 -13.64
N VAL A 149 3.83 -4.52 -14.41
CA VAL A 149 3.53 -5.89 -13.92
C VAL A 149 4.68 -6.88 -14.13
N SER A 150 5.79 -6.44 -14.72
CA SER A 150 6.96 -7.30 -14.96
C SER A 150 7.79 -7.54 -13.69
N ALA A 151 8.78 -8.41 -13.78
CA ALA A 151 9.71 -8.70 -12.69
C ALA A 151 10.59 -7.51 -12.26
N VAL A 152 10.70 -6.48 -13.09
CA VAL A 152 11.40 -5.21 -12.79
C VAL A 152 10.43 -4.07 -12.47
N GLY A 153 9.14 -4.37 -12.44
CA GLY A 153 8.07 -3.43 -12.19
C GLY A 153 7.77 -3.23 -10.70
N SER A 154 6.49 -3.28 -10.34
CA SER A 154 6.04 -3.07 -8.97
C SER A 154 6.50 -4.17 -8.02
N ASP A 155 7.22 -3.80 -6.96
CA ASP A 155 7.65 -4.69 -5.87
C ASP A 155 6.60 -4.73 -4.76
N CYS A 156 5.40 -5.18 -5.14
CA CYS A 156 4.25 -5.36 -4.25
C CYS A 156 3.57 -6.71 -4.49
N GLY A 157 2.95 -7.24 -3.45
CA GLY A 157 2.14 -8.45 -3.56
C GLY A 157 0.88 -8.28 -4.40
N ILE A 158 0.37 -7.06 -4.51
CA ILE A 158 -0.75 -6.68 -5.38
C ILE A 158 -0.28 -5.58 -6.33
N ALA A 159 -0.42 -5.81 -7.63
CA ALA A 159 -0.16 -4.85 -8.69
C ALA A 159 -1.41 -4.72 -9.58
N ASN A 160 -2.20 -3.68 -9.36
CA ASN A 160 -3.44 -3.46 -10.09
C ASN A 160 -3.24 -2.50 -11.28
N VAL A 161 -3.99 -2.69 -12.33
CA VAL A 161 -4.01 -1.82 -13.49
C VAL A 161 -5.42 -1.25 -13.67
N ASN A 162 -5.52 0.09 -13.71
CA ASN A 162 -6.76 0.85 -13.84
C ASN A 162 -7.82 0.50 -12.78
N LEU A 163 -7.34 0.07 -11.62
CA LEU A 163 -8.10 -0.21 -10.40
C LEU A 163 -7.35 0.41 -9.21
N GLY A 164 -8.07 0.70 -8.12
CA GLY A 164 -7.43 1.17 -6.88
C GLY A 164 -6.58 0.08 -6.22
N THR A 165 -5.83 0.46 -5.19
CA THR A 165 -4.96 -0.46 -4.41
C THR A 165 -5.74 -1.43 -3.53
N ALA A 166 -7.04 -1.18 -3.28
CA ALA A 166 -7.90 -2.07 -2.49
C ALA A 166 -8.32 -3.30 -3.31
N GLY A 167 -8.48 -4.44 -2.65
CA GLY A 167 -8.98 -5.65 -3.30
C GLY A 167 -8.23 -6.91 -2.86
N ALA A 168 -8.55 -7.40 -1.66
CA ALA A 168 -8.18 -8.76 -1.26
C ALA A 168 -9.31 -9.70 -1.66
N GLU A 169 -9.03 -10.56 -2.64
CA GLU A 169 -9.93 -11.59 -3.11
C GLU A 169 -9.47 -12.96 -2.59
N ILE A 170 -10.40 -13.76 -2.04
CA ILE A 170 -10.04 -15.04 -1.44
C ILE A 170 -9.43 -16.03 -2.45
N GLY A 171 -9.80 -15.91 -3.71
CA GLY A 171 -9.27 -16.75 -4.81
C GLY A 171 -7.95 -16.25 -5.38
N ALA A 172 -7.50 -15.05 -5.02
CA ALA A 172 -6.25 -14.44 -5.48
C ALA A 172 -5.20 -14.45 -4.37
N ALA A 173 -3.93 -14.51 -4.76
CA ALA A 173 -2.82 -14.45 -3.83
C ALA A 173 -2.81 -13.10 -3.10
N PHE A 174 -2.87 -13.10 -1.77
CA PHE A 174 -2.78 -11.91 -0.94
C PHE A 174 -1.63 -12.03 0.05
N GLY A 175 -0.75 -11.06 0.03
CA GLY A 175 0.42 -10.95 0.88
C GLY A 175 1.35 -9.87 0.36
N GLY A 176 2.38 -9.53 1.14
CA GLY A 176 3.30 -8.45 0.85
C GLY A 176 4.67 -8.91 0.39
N GLU A 177 5.46 -7.95 0.01
CA GLU A 177 6.89 -8.01 -0.23
C GLU A 177 7.59 -7.08 0.77
N LYS A 178 8.92 -7.16 0.86
CA LYS A 178 9.75 -6.34 1.75
C LYS A 178 9.29 -6.44 3.21
N GLU A 179 9.16 -5.31 3.92
CA GLU A 179 8.73 -5.30 5.33
C GLU A 179 7.24 -5.62 5.53
N SER A 180 6.43 -5.58 4.46
CA SER A 180 5.04 -6.08 4.52
C SER A 180 4.96 -7.59 4.69
N GLY A 181 6.10 -8.28 4.66
CA GLY A 181 6.21 -9.72 4.83
C GLY A 181 6.33 -10.46 3.50
N PHE A 182 6.36 -11.78 3.59
CA PHE A 182 6.44 -12.67 2.43
C PHE A 182 5.46 -13.83 2.61
N GLY A 183 5.23 -14.56 1.53
CA GLY A 183 4.18 -15.57 1.48
C GLY A 183 2.85 -14.98 0.99
N ARG A 184 1.89 -15.86 0.89
CA ARG A 184 0.53 -15.48 0.45
C ARG A 184 -0.48 -16.25 1.31
N GLU A 185 -1.28 -15.51 2.08
CA GLU A 185 -2.26 -16.09 3.00
C GLU A 185 -3.57 -16.48 2.33
N LEU A 186 -3.86 -15.94 1.13
CA LEU A 186 -5.01 -16.26 0.31
C LEU A 186 -4.57 -16.87 -1.03
N GLY A 187 -5.56 -17.33 -1.80
CA GLY A 187 -5.36 -17.99 -3.07
C GLY A 187 -5.10 -19.50 -2.95
N PRO A 188 -4.94 -20.22 -4.07
CA PRO A 188 -4.83 -21.68 -4.10
C PRO A 188 -3.67 -22.25 -3.29
N GLU A 189 -2.61 -21.47 -3.11
CA GLU A 189 -1.41 -21.86 -2.40
C GLU A 189 -1.37 -21.38 -0.93
N GLY A 190 -2.36 -20.58 -0.50
CA GLY A 190 -2.39 -19.95 0.83
C GLY A 190 -2.25 -20.95 1.97
N TRP A 191 -2.92 -22.10 1.88
CA TRP A 191 -2.85 -23.15 2.90
C TRP A 191 -1.43 -23.67 3.15
N LYS A 192 -0.54 -23.62 2.15
CA LYS A 192 0.86 -24.06 2.27
C LYS A 192 1.69 -23.17 3.21
N THR A 193 1.26 -21.93 3.41
CA THR A 193 1.91 -20.99 4.34
C THR A 193 1.83 -21.48 5.80
N TYR A 194 0.77 -22.23 6.12
CA TYR A 194 0.55 -22.79 7.46
C TYR A 194 1.19 -24.16 7.64
N MET A 195 1.91 -24.67 6.61
CA MET A 195 2.52 -25.99 6.62
C MET A 195 4.04 -25.91 6.75
N ARG A 196 4.60 -26.77 7.58
CA ARG A 196 6.05 -26.96 7.65
C ARG A 196 6.48 -27.94 6.58
N ARG A 197 7.40 -27.55 5.73
CA ARG A 197 8.02 -28.45 4.75
C ARG A 197 9.21 -29.15 5.39
N GLN A 198 9.31 -30.46 5.16
CA GLN A 198 10.43 -31.28 5.63
C GLN A 198 10.81 -32.27 4.55
N THR A 199 12.11 -32.37 4.25
CA THR A 199 12.64 -33.46 3.41
C THR A 199 12.90 -34.64 4.31
N VAL A 200 12.33 -35.81 3.95
CA VAL A 200 12.53 -37.07 4.65
C VAL A 200 13.10 -38.06 3.66
N THR A 201 14.28 -38.63 3.98
CA THR A 201 14.89 -39.71 3.22
C THR A 201 15.07 -40.90 4.15
N VAL A 202 14.53 -42.04 3.75
CA VAL A 202 14.62 -43.26 4.54
C VAL A 202 15.41 -44.32 3.75
N ASN A 203 16.49 -44.81 4.33
CA ASN A 203 17.30 -45.90 3.74
C ASN A 203 16.92 -47.23 4.37
N TYR A 204 16.29 -48.09 3.59
CA TYR A 204 15.91 -49.45 3.99
C TYR A 204 16.94 -50.54 3.60
N SER A 205 18.09 -50.19 3.01
CA SER A 205 19.04 -51.16 2.52
C SER A 205 19.83 -51.91 3.62
N GLY A 206 19.76 -51.41 4.87
CA GLY A 206 20.61 -51.94 5.95
C GLY A 206 22.09 -51.62 5.81
N LYS A 207 22.48 -50.85 4.77
CA LYS A 207 23.85 -50.44 4.50
C LYS A 207 24.00 -48.93 4.63
N VAL A 208 25.16 -48.48 5.10
CA VAL A 208 25.44 -47.03 5.13
C VAL A 208 25.70 -46.57 3.69
N ALA A 209 24.86 -45.66 3.22
CA ALA A 209 25.06 -44.99 1.92
C ALA A 209 26.05 -43.83 2.14
N MET A 210 27.24 -43.99 1.56
CA MET A 210 28.25 -42.91 1.62
C MET A 210 28.09 -41.97 0.43
N PRO A 211 28.07 -40.66 0.65
CA PRO A 211 27.99 -39.71 -0.45
C PRO A 211 29.26 -39.77 -1.30
N GLN A 212 29.09 -39.49 -2.60
CA GLN A 212 30.18 -39.33 -3.56
C GLN A 212 31.10 -40.56 -3.72
N GLY A 213 30.59 -41.75 -3.45
CA GLY A 213 31.35 -43.00 -3.65
C GLY A 213 32.52 -43.23 -2.68
N VAL A 214 32.54 -42.48 -1.55
CA VAL A 214 33.55 -42.70 -0.50
C VAL A 214 33.41 -44.09 0.07
N GLN A 215 34.52 -44.86 0.08
CA GLN A 215 34.57 -46.18 0.68
C GLN A 215 35.51 -46.17 1.90
N PHE A 216 35.01 -46.62 3.04
CA PHE A 216 35.84 -46.93 4.20
C PHE A 216 36.10 -48.45 4.23
N LYS A 217 37.37 -48.81 4.39
CA LYS A 217 37.71 -50.19 4.82
C LYS A 217 37.49 -50.23 6.33
N LEU A 218 36.39 -50.82 6.75
CA LEU A 218 36.14 -51.19 8.14
C LEU A 218 36.89 -52.47 8.49
#